data_49d8b7ecabb74d16864d9f716b46c8ed
#
_entry.id   49d8b7ecabb74d16864d9f716b46c8ed
#
_cell.length_a   1.000
_cell.length_b   1.000
_cell.length_c   1.000
_cell.angle_alpha   90.00
_cell.angle_beta   90.00
_cell.angle_gamma   90.00
#
_symmetry.space_group_name_H-M   'P 1'
#
loop_
_entity.id
_entity.type
_entity.pdbx_description
1 polymer ?
#
loop_
_entity_poly.entity_id
_entity_poly.type
_entity_poly.pdbx_seq_one_letter_code
_entity_poly.pdbx_strand_id
1 'polypeptide(L)'
;AGGGGVVDTSRVSRRKASLPTEMAHPMPTSGDFLKKRYMVNNYILLDSVGTGSYADVRLAKEKTSDRLYAVKVINKQVLRRKLTGGSTMLDDVKREIAIMKKLSHPHVLRLFEVMDDPKVNKLYLVLEYMKLGDLMQIMRGDAKRYRCDAMGEGPLWTCIRQVASGLDYLHAQSIVHGDIKPQNLLLGEDGVLKIADFGISKMLAQEEALLETAGTPAFMCPEICAGRPYAGPSADVWALGVTMFMLRCGRPPFVADKVIRLYHRIIHDELRFPATEAPLARGLRELLLGEDG
;
A
#
# COMPACT_ATOMS: atom_id res chain seq x y z
N ALA A 1 -33.36 44.01 41.16
CA ALA A 1 -32.81 42.73 41.55
C ALA A 1 -32.39 42.02 40.28
N GLY A 2 -31.09 42.18 39.94
CA GLY A 2 -30.45 41.57 38.80
C GLY A 2 -29.62 40.40 39.23
N GLY A 3 -29.78 39.29 38.57
CA GLY A 3 -28.91 38.12 38.69
C GLY A 3 -28.16 37.90 37.39
N GLY A 4 -26.91 38.35 37.35
CA GLY A 4 -25.98 38.03 36.26
C GLY A 4 -25.40 36.64 36.40
N GLY A 5 -25.75 35.74 35.49
CA GLY A 5 -25.12 34.41 35.42
C GLY A 5 -23.78 34.51 34.64
N VAL A 6 -22.70 34.27 35.37
CA VAL A 6 -21.36 34.12 34.79
C VAL A 6 -21.29 32.74 34.13
N VAL A 7 -21.08 32.72 32.80
CA VAL A 7 -20.85 31.49 32.04
C VAL A 7 -19.37 31.13 32.22
N ASP A 8 -19.10 30.04 32.90
CA ASP A 8 -17.78 29.44 33.10
C ASP A 8 -17.30 28.80 31.77
N THR A 9 -16.30 29.40 31.13
CA THR A 9 -15.70 28.97 29.84
C THR A 9 -14.45 28.10 30.05
N SER A 10 -14.32 27.37 31.12
CA SER A 10 -13.17 26.53 31.39
C SER A 10 -13.49 25.02 31.36
N ARG A 11 -13.68 24.45 30.18
CA ARG A 11 -13.48 23.00 29.92
C ARG A 11 -13.59 22.65 28.46
N VAL A 12 -12.71 23.19 27.60
CA VAL A 12 -12.41 22.55 26.33
C VAL A 12 -11.21 21.62 26.56
N SER A 13 -11.51 20.41 26.95
CA SER A 13 -10.54 19.32 27.02
C SER A 13 -10.09 18.99 25.59
N ARG A 14 -8.88 19.42 25.23
CA ARG A 14 -8.19 18.96 24.03
C ARG A 14 -7.92 17.46 24.17
N ARG A 15 -8.82 16.62 23.66
CA ARG A 15 -8.51 15.22 23.40
C ARG A 15 -7.43 15.18 22.32
N LYS A 16 -6.17 14.95 22.72
CA LYS A 16 -5.12 14.47 21.84
C LYS A 16 -5.63 13.15 21.27
N ALA A 17 -5.90 13.10 19.96
CA ALA A 17 -6.10 11.86 19.25
C ALA A 17 -4.75 11.13 19.21
N SER A 18 -4.46 10.34 20.22
CA SER A 18 -3.41 9.34 20.19
C SER A 18 -3.83 8.25 19.21
N LEU A 19 -2.95 7.86 18.32
CA LEU A 19 -3.07 6.63 17.54
C LEU A 19 -3.42 5.48 18.51
N PRO A 20 -4.33 4.56 18.17
CA PRO A 20 -4.68 3.46 19.04
C PRO A 20 -3.43 2.60 19.31
N THR A 21 -2.94 2.62 20.52
CA THR A 21 -1.72 1.93 20.98
C THR A 21 -1.93 0.40 21.12
N GLU A 22 -3.10 -0.12 20.79
CA GLU A 22 -3.50 -1.51 21.11
C GLU A 22 -3.75 -2.41 19.90
N MET A 23 -3.03 -2.23 18.78
CA MET A 23 -3.07 -3.19 17.67
C MET A 23 -1.69 -3.65 17.21
N ALA A 24 -0.73 -3.75 18.12
CA ALA A 24 0.40 -4.61 17.89
C ALA A 24 -0.11 -6.05 17.97
N HIS A 25 0.10 -6.89 16.93
CA HIS A 25 0.01 -8.32 17.11
C HIS A 25 0.85 -8.68 18.33
N PRO A 26 0.30 -9.37 19.36
CA PRO A 26 1.06 -9.67 20.57
C PRO A 26 2.37 -10.35 20.16
N MET A 27 3.48 -9.86 20.70
CA MET A 27 4.76 -10.54 20.56
C MET A 27 4.55 -11.97 21.07
N PRO A 28 4.92 -13.01 20.30
CA PRO A 28 4.76 -14.38 20.75
C PRO A 28 5.56 -14.55 22.05
N THR A 29 4.88 -14.99 23.10
CA THR A 29 5.50 -15.30 24.38
C THR A 29 6.44 -16.50 24.25
N SER A 30 7.44 -16.62 25.10
CA SER A 30 8.50 -17.63 25.04
C SER A 30 8.02 -19.09 24.95
N GLY A 31 6.74 -19.39 25.18
CA GLY A 31 6.13 -20.72 25.06
C GLY A 31 5.65 -21.10 23.64
N ASP A 32 5.41 -20.14 22.74
CA ASP A 32 4.86 -20.39 21.39
C ASP A 32 5.91 -20.78 20.34
N PHE A 33 7.19 -20.74 20.70
CA PHE A 33 8.33 -20.94 19.79
C PHE A 33 8.60 -22.40 19.36
N LEU A 34 7.76 -23.36 19.73
CA LEU A 34 8.01 -24.79 19.44
C LEU A 34 7.40 -25.30 18.13
N LYS A 35 6.69 -24.49 17.34
CA LYS A 35 6.16 -24.88 16.02
C LYS A 35 7.25 -24.74 14.96
N LYS A 36 7.60 -25.86 14.34
CA LYS A 36 8.57 -26.10 13.23
C LYS A 36 9.31 -24.86 12.73
N ARG A 37 10.47 -24.58 13.30
CA ARG A 37 11.40 -23.55 12.81
C ARG A 37 12.08 -24.07 11.55
N TYR A 38 11.95 -23.35 10.45
CA TYR A 38 12.72 -23.61 9.23
C TYR A 38 13.85 -22.60 9.15
N MET A 39 15.07 -23.07 8.90
CA MET A 39 16.18 -22.20 8.55
C MET A 39 16.34 -22.12 7.04
N VAL A 40 16.56 -20.91 6.54
CA VAL A 40 16.94 -20.65 5.15
C VAL A 40 18.13 -19.68 5.19
N ASN A 41 19.28 -20.11 4.75
CA ASN A 41 20.55 -19.39 4.93
C ASN A 41 20.74 -18.95 6.40
N ASN A 42 20.89 -17.65 6.62
CA ASN A 42 21.09 -17.03 7.92
C ASN A 42 19.79 -16.64 8.65
N TYR A 43 18.63 -17.02 8.12
CA TYR A 43 17.31 -16.60 8.63
C TYR A 43 16.54 -17.76 9.25
N ILE A 44 16.06 -17.56 10.46
CA ILE A 44 15.14 -18.46 11.16
C ILE A 44 13.73 -17.97 10.85
N LEU A 45 12.98 -18.74 10.03
CA LEU A 45 11.59 -18.41 9.70
C LEU A 45 10.70 -18.73 10.90
N LEU A 46 9.90 -17.73 11.28
CA LEU A 46 8.94 -17.78 12.38
C LEU A 46 7.51 -17.92 11.83
N ASP A 47 6.53 -17.30 12.49
CA ASP A 47 5.13 -17.38 12.12
C ASP A 47 4.81 -16.69 10.78
N SER A 48 3.73 -17.13 10.13
CA SER A 48 3.20 -16.44 8.96
C SER A 48 2.54 -15.13 9.39
N VAL A 49 2.93 -14.04 8.74
CA VAL A 49 2.38 -12.68 8.98
C VAL A 49 1.47 -12.23 7.83
N GLY A 50 1.44 -13.01 6.74
CA GLY A 50 0.56 -12.75 5.61
C GLY A 50 0.56 -13.92 4.63
N THR A 51 -0.61 -14.25 4.07
CA THR A 51 -0.78 -15.31 3.06
C THR A 51 -1.42 -14.74 1.82
N GLY A 52 -0.79 -14.97 0.66
CA GLY A 52 -1.32 -14.63 -0.65
C GLY A 52 -1.55 -15.88 -1.51
N SER A 53 -2.14 -15.71 -2.68
CA SER A 53 -2.46 -16.82 -3.59
C SER A 53 -1.26 -17.64 -4.04
N TYR A 54 -0.04 -17.06 -4.05
CA TYR A 54 1.18 -17.67 -4.58
C TYR A 54 2.40 -17.50 -3.67
N ALA A 55 2.25 -16.74 -2.60
CA ALA A 55 3.33 -16.45 -1.67
C ALA A 55 2.81 -16.44 -0.23
N ASP A 56 3.66 -16.87 0.68
CA ASP A 56 3.48 -16.77 2.13
C ASP A 56 4.53 -15.79 2.66
N VAL A 57 4.11 -14.82 3.46
CA VAL A 57 5.03 -13.88 4.10
C VAL A 57 5.22 -14.31 5.55
N ARG A 58 6.47 -14.57 5.92
CA ARG A 58 6.82 -15.03 7.25
C ARG A 58 7.70 -14.01 7.96
N LEU A 59 7.45 -13.82 9.24
CA LEU A 59 8.42 -13.16 10.10
C LEU A 59 9.68 -14.02 10.13
N ALA A 60 10.85 -13.39 10.07
CA ALA A 60 12.12 -14.07 10.17
C ALA A 60 13.06 -13.31 11.09
N LYS A 61 13.93 -14.05 11.79
CA LYS A 61 14.99 -13.51 12.63
C LYS A 61 16.34 -13.86 12.03
N GLU A 62 17.18 -12.86 11.84
CA GLU A 62 18.56 -13.11 11.42
C GLU A 62 19.37 -13.69 12.57
N LYS A 63 20.09 -14.78 12.30
CA LYS A 63 20.81 -15.55 13.33
C LYS A 63 21.94 -14.77 14.00
N THR A 64 22.59 -13.89 13.25
CA THR A 64 23.79 -13.16 13.72
C THR A 64 23.49 -11.85 14.44
N SER A 65 22.42 -11.14 14.05
CA SER A 65 22.11 -9.80 14.57
C SER A 65 20.81 -9.75 15.39
N ASP A 66 20.07 -10.84 15.46
CA ASP A 66 18.74 -10.90 16.07
C ASP A 66 17.69 -9.97 15.41
N ARG A 67 18.06 -9.33 14.31
CA ARG A 67 17.20 -8.40 13.57
C ARG A 67 16.04 -9.13 12.90
N LEU A 68 14.87 -8.47 12.89
CA LEU A 68 13.66 -9.02 12.28
C LEU A 68 13.51 -8.56 10.82
N TYR A 69 13.03 -9.49 9.99
CA TYR A 69 12.75 -9.31 8.57
C TYR A 69 11.41 -9.93 8.21
N ALA A 70 10.84 -9.50 7.12
CA ALA A 70 9.74 -10.20 6.45
C ALA A 70 10.31 -11.03 5.29
N VAL A 71 10.03 -12.33 5.27
CA VAL A 71 10.49 -13.22 4.19
C VAL A 71 9.28 -13.65 3.36
N LYS A 72 9.19 -13.13 2.13
CA LYS A 72 8.18 -13.55 1.14
C LYS A 72 8.65 -14.85 0.49
N VAL A 73 7.93 -15.94 0.75
CA VAL A 73 8.23 -17.30 0.26
C VAL A 73 7.31 -17.59 -0.94
N ILE A 74 7.88 -17.67 -2.11
CA ILE A 74 7.17 -17.80 -3.38
C ILE A 74 7.34 -19.21 -3.93
N ASN A 75 6.25 -19.87 -4.37
CA ASN A 75 6.28 -21.18 -5.00
C ASN A 75 6.51 -21.05 -6.51
N LYS A 76 7.74 -21.32 -6.98
CA LYS A 76 8.12 -21.22 -8.39
C LYS A 76 7.34 -22.17 -9.31
N GLN A 77 6.96 -23.34 -8.82
CA GLN A 77 6.25 -24.33 -9.62
C GLN A 77 4.85 -23.84 -10.01
N VAL A 78 4.17 -23.13 -9.10
CA VAL A 78 2.83 -22.56 -9.38
C VAL A 78 2.94 -21.43 -10.41
N LEU A 79 3.95 -20.55 -10.28
CA LEU A 79 4.14 -19.41 -11.17
C LEU A 79 4.58 -19.80 -12.59
N ARG A 80 5.38 -20.87 -12.74
CA ARG A 80 5.79 -21.39 -14.07
C ARG A 80 4.61 -21.90 -14.90
N ARG A 81 3.52 -22.36 -14.26
CA ARG A 81 2.33 -22.92 -14.93
C ARG A 81 1.34 -21.85 -15.42
N LYS A 82 1.48 -20.61 -14.95
CA LYS A 82 0.60 -19.50 -15.30
C LYS A 82 1.27 -18.60 -16.34
N LEU A 83 0.61 -18.44 -17.48
CA LEU A 83 1.04 -17.54 -18.55
C LEU A 83 0.34 -16.19 -18.42
N THR A 84 1.06 -15.12 -18.63
CA THR A 84 0.56 -13.75 -18.63
C THR A 84 1.17 -13.04 -19.85
N GLY A 85 0.36 -12.73 -20.87
CA GLY A 85 0.83 -11.96 -22.03
C GLY A 85 2.05 -12.54 -22.78
N GLY A 86 2.20 -13.89 -22.83
CA GLY A 86 3.32 -14.56 -23.52
C GLY A 86 4.55 -14.83 -22.64
N SER A 87 4.57 -14.40 -21.37
CA SER A 87 5.59 -14.73 -20.37
C SER A 87 4.98 -15.53 -19.22
N THR A 88 5.80 -16.10 -18.34
CA THR A 88 5.32 -16.76 -17.13
C THR A 88 5.22 -15.75 -15.97
N MET A 89 4.30 -15.97 -15.03
CA MET A 89 4.27 -15.17 -13.79
C MET A 89 5.59 -15.20 -13.01
N LEU A 90 6.42 -16.23 -13.22
CA LEU A 90 7.76 -16.27 -12.62
C LEU A 90 8.69 -15.23 -13.26
N ASP A 91 8.54 -14.97 -14.56
CA ASP A 91 9.34 -13.94 -15.24
C ASP A 91 8.91 -12.54 -14.79
N ASP A 92 7.62 -12.35 -14.50
CA ASP A 92 7.09 -11.10 -13.90
C ASP A 92 7.71 -10.86 -12.52
N VAL A 93 7.72 -11.88 -11.65
CA VAL A 93 8.37 -11.81 -10.33
C VAL A 93 9.87 -11.52 -10.43
N LYS A 94 10.57 -12.08 -11.41
CA LYS A 94 11.99 -11.77 -11.63
C LYS A 94 12.22 -10.32 -12.07
N ARG A 95 11.31 -9.75 -12.87
CA ARG A 95 11.34 -8.33 -13.23
C ARG A 95 11.10 -7.44 -12.01
N GLU A 96 10.10 -7.75 -11.19
CA GLU A 96 9.85 -7.08 -9.91
C GLU A 96 11.11 -7.05 -9.02
N ILE A 97 11.75 -8.22 -8.85
CA ILE A 97 12.99 -8.33 -8.07
C ILE A 97 14.11 -7.45 -8.66
N ALA A 98 14.24 -7.41 -9.98
CA ALA A 98 15.27 -6.60 -10.64
C ALA A 98 15.04 -5.09 -10.39
N ILE A 99 13.79 -4.64 -10.35
CA ILE A 99 13.40 -3.28 -9.96
C ILE A 99 13.76 -3.06 -8.49
N MET A 100 13.24 -3.89 -7.58
CA MET A 100 13.43 -3.72 -6.13
C MET A 100 14.90 -3.67 -5.70
N LYS A 101 15.78 -4.43 -6.37
CA LYS A 101 17.23 -4.44 -6.09
C LYS A 101 17.91 -3.09 -6.29
N LYS A 102 17.35 -2.22 -7.12
CA LYS A 102 17.88 -0.88 -7.42
C LYS A 102 17.35 0.20 -6.48
N LEU A 103 16.29 -0.08 -5.73
CA LEU A 103 15.57 0.90 -4.93
C LEU A 103 16.18 1.07 -3.53
N SER A 104 16.43 2.31 -3.15
CA SER A 104 16.87 2.68 -1.80
C SER A 104 16.31 4.05 -1.45
N HIS A 105 15.18 4.09 -0.71
CA HIS A 105 14.52 5.31 -0.29
C HIS A 105 13.79 5.10 1.04
N PRO A 106 13.70 6.10 1.95
CA PRO A 106 13.02 5.95 3.24
C PRO A 106 11.57 5.46 3.13
N HIS A 107 10.85 5.89 2.10
CA HIS A 107 9.43 5.58 1.89
C HIS A 107 9.18 4.52 0.80
N VAL A 108 10.18 3.69 0.49
CA VAL A 108 10.06 2.53 -0.40
C VAL A 108 10.55 1.30 0.34
N LEU A 109 9.78 0.20 0.29
CA LEU A 109 10.13 -1.04 1.00
C LEU A 109 11.43 -1.62 0.48
N ARG A 110 12.38 -1.87 1.38
CA ARG A 110 13.70 -2.35 1.02
C ARG A 110 13.73 -3.86 0.84
N LEU A 111 14.34 -4.32 -0.25
CA LEU A 111 14.75 -5.70 -0.47
C LEU A 111 16.20 -5.86 -0.05
N PHE A 112 16.48 -6.76 0.91
CA PHE A 112 17.82 -7.01 1.44
C PHE A 112 18.52 -8.15 0.72
N GLU A 113 17.82 -9.27 0.52
CA GLU A 113 18.42 -10.49 -0.05
C GLU A 113 17.40 -11.26 -0.89
N VAL A 114 17.89 -11.94 -1.92
CA VAL A 114 17.11 -12.86 -2.76
C VAL A 114 17.81 -14.23 -2.74
N MET A 115 17.10 -15.26 -2.33
CA MET A 115 17.60 -16.63 -2.31
C MET A 115 16.82 -17.46 -3.33
N ASP A 116 17.45 -17.73 -4.47
CA ASP A 116 16.90 -18.52 -5.59
C ASP A 116 17.85 -19.71 -5.91
N ASP A 117 17.60 -20.86 -5.30
CA ASP A 117 18.28 -22.11 -5.68
C ASP A 117 17.49 -22.77 -6.82
N PRO A 118 18.11 -23.03 -8.00
CA PRO A 118 17.45 -23.72 -9.11
C PRO A 118 16.91 -25.11 -8.78
N LYS A 119 17.49 -25.79 -7.80
CA LYS A 119 17.09 -27.13 -7.35
C LYS A 119 15.87 -27.11 -6.43
N VAL A 120 15.52 -25.95 -5.85
CA VAL A 120 14.42 -25.78 -4.91
C VAL A 120 13.26 -25.04 -5.58
N ASN A 121 12.04 -25.57 -5.44
CA ASN A 121 10.84 -24.94 -5.99
C ASN A 121 10.34 -23.71 -5.19
N LYS A 122 11.18 -23.13 -4.37
CA LYS A 122 10.89 -21.91 -3.59
C LYS A 122 11.90 -20.82 -3.92
N LEU A 123 11.38 -19.59 -3.94
CA LEU A 123 12.15 -18.36 -4.04
C LEU A 123 11.85 -17.55 -2.79
N TYR A 124 12.89 -17.04 -2.13
CA TYR A 124 12.75 -16.27 -0.90
C TYR A 124 13.24 -14.85 -1.12
N LEU A 125 12.41 -13.86 -0.75
CA LEU A 125 12.75 -12.45 -0.76
C LEU A 125 12.81 -11.97 0.68
N VAL A 126 13.98 -11.51 1.12
CA VAL A 126 14.17 -10.93 2.46
C VAL A 126 13.90 -9.44 2.38
N LEU A 127 12.85 -9.01 3.01
CA LEU A 127 12.31 -7.66 2.97
C LEU A 127 12.40 -7.00 4.35
N GLU A 128 12.32 -5.69 4.37
CA GLU A 128 12.14 -4.93 5.60
C GLU A 128 10.86 -5.35 6.32
N TYR A 129 10.95 -5.52 7.65
CA TYR A 129 9.78 -5.88 8.45
C TYR A 129 9.04 -4.63 8.93
N MET A 130 7.82 -4.47 8.45
CA MET A 130 6.93 -3.36 8.80
C MET A 130 5.93 -3.86 9.85
N LYS A 131 6.23 -3.62 11.14
CA LYS A 131 5.57 -4.28 12.27
C LYS A 131 4.08 -3.96 12.39
N LEU A 132 3.65 -2.74 12.05
CA LEU A 132 2.26 -2.34 12.16
C LEU A 132 1.39 -2.83 10.98
N GLY A 133 2.02 -3.38 9.92
CA GLY A 133 1.30 -3.90 8.76
C GLY A 133 0.84 -2.81 7.79
N ASP A 134 -0.18 -3.11 6.99
CA ASP A 134 -0.70 -2.21 5.98
C ASP A 134 -1.79 -1.26 6.52
N LEU A 135 -1.97 -0.12 5.85
CA LEU A 135 -2.93 0.89 6.28
C LEU A 135 -4.38 0.39 6.26
N MET A 136 -4.74 -0.59 5.41
CA MET A 136 -6.09 -1.15 5.40
C MET A 136 -6.38 -1.91 6.71
N GLN A 137 -5.42 -2.70 7.19
CA GLN A 137 -5.54 -3.42 8.47
C GLN A 137 -5.55 -2.46 9.65
N ILE A 138 -4.64 -1.47 9.65
CA ILE A 138 -4.55 -0.46 10.72
C ILE A 138 -5.86 0.32 10.85
N MET A 139 -6.50 0.65 9.72
CA MET A 139 -7.80 1.34 9.67
C MET A 139 -8.99 0.40 9.83
N ARG A 140 -8.78 -0.84 10.32
CA ARG A 140 -9.84 -1.87 10.49
C ARG A 140 -10.67 -2.08 9.23
N GLY A 141 -10.00 -2.06 8.08
CA GLY A 141 -10.66 -2.08 6.79
C GLY A 141 -11.10 -3.47 6.33
N ASP A 142 -12.14 -3.48 5.51
CA ASP A 142 -12.56 -4.65 4.70
C ASP A 142 -12.10 -4.42 3.25
N ALA A 143 -11.00 -5.06 2.87
CA ALA A 143 -10.41 -4.93 1.54
C ALA A 143 -11.36 -5.39 0.41
N LYS A 144 -12.26 -6.35 0.68
CA LYS A 144 -13.23 -6.85 -0.31
C LYS A 144 -14.33 -5.84 -0.59
N ARG A 145 -14.71 -5.05 0.41
CA ARG A 145 -15.75 -4.03 0.32
C ARG A 145 -15.20 -2.63 0.11
N TYR A 146 -13.87 -2.47 0.10
CA TYR A 146 -13.20 -1.16 0.05
C TYR A 146 -13.77 -0.20 1.11
N ARG A 147 -13.82 -0.63 2.35
CA ARG A 147 -14.27 0.18 3.50
C ARG A 147 -13.26 0.11 4.62
N CYS A 148 -13.09 1.21 5.35
CA CYS A 148 -12.25 1.30 6.54
C CYS A 148 -12.76 2.40 7.48
N ASP A 149 -12.19 2.47 8.69
CA ASP A 149 -12.40 3.62 9.55
C ASP A 149 -11.81 4.89 8.94
N ALA A 150 -12.33 6.06 9.30
CA ALA A 150 -11.83 7.34 8.80
C ALA A 150 -10.57 7.77 9.55
N MET A 151 -9.54 8.18 8.81
CA MET A 151 -8.28 8.72 9.36
C MET A 151 -8.45 10.21 9.70
N GLY A 152 -7.86 10.63 10.83
CA GLY A 152 -7.77 12.05 11.17
C GLY A 152 -6.89 12.84 10.20
N GLU A 153 -7.11 14.15 10.10
CA GLU A 153 -6.45 15.01 9.12
C GLU A 153 -4.91 15.02 9.28
N GLY A 154 -4.38 15.23 10.49
CA GLY A 154 -2.94 15.26 10.73
C GLY A 154 -2.20 14.00 10.32
N PRO A 155 -2.62 12.80 10.78
CA PRO A 155 -2.09 11.53 10.30
C PRO A 155 -2.21 11.34 8.80
N LEU A 156 -3.34 11.72 8.19
CA LEU A 156 -3.55 11.63 6.74
C LEU A 156 -2.49 12.43 5.98
N TRP A 157 -2.30 13.71 6.30
CA TRP A 157 -1.29 14.55 5.65
C TRP A 157 0.13 14.02 5.84
N THR A 158 0.42 13.40 6.99
CA THR A 158 1.72 12.74 7.21
C THR A 158 1.90 11.54 6.28
N CYS A 159 0.89 10.69 6.14
CA CYS A 159 0.92 9.56 5.20
C CYS A 159 1.12 10.04 3.76
N ILE A 160 0.36 11.05 3.33
CA ILE A 160 0.42 11.59 1.96
C ILE A 160 1.82 12.07 1.63
N ARG A 161 2.42 12.91 2.48
CA ARG A 161 3.78 13.43 2.24
C ARG A 161 4.81 12.31 2.09
N GLN A 162 4.69 11.26 2.89
CA GLN A 162 5.59 10.11 2.82
C GLN A 162 5.41 9.31 1.53
N VAL A 163 4.15 9.04 1.12
CA VAL A 163 3.87 8.34 -0.14
C VAL A 163 4.29 9.19 -1.34
N ALA A 164 3.98 10.48 -1.35
CA ALA A 164 4.39 11.39 -2.43
C ALA A 164 5.91 11.43 -2.59
N SER A 165 6.67 11.50 -1.49
CA SER A 165 8.14 11.43 -1.53
C SER A 165 8.65 10.10 -2.08
N GLY A 166 7.99 8.97 -1.75
CA GLY A 166 8.31 7.66 -2.31
C GLY A 166 8.00 7.57 -3.81
N LEU A 167 6.85 8.11 -4.25
CA LEU A 167 6.47 8.16 -5.66
C LEU A 167 7.39 9.06 -6.49
N ASP A 168 7.74 10.25 -5.98
CA ASP A 168 8.69 11.15 -6.63
C ASP A 168 10.03 10.44 -6.91
N TYR A 169 10.55 9.73 -5.90
CA TYR A 169 11.74 8.91 -6.08
C TYR A 169 11.58 7.82 -7.15
N LEU A 170 10.46 7.08 -7.16
CA LEU A 170 10.21 6.02 -8.15
C LEU A 170 10.11 6.62 -9.57
N HIS A 171 9.36 7.70 -9.74
CA HIS A 171 9.17 8.37 -11.02
C HIS A 171 10.47 8.95 -11.55
N ALA A 172 11.33 9.51 -10.68
CA ALA A 172 12.69 9.94 -11.05
C ALA A 172 13.59 8.80 -11.55
N GLN A 173 13.30 7.55 -11.15
CA GLN A 173 13.95 6.34 -11.67
C GLN A 173 13.22 5.72 -12.88
N SER A 174 12.24 6.44 -13.46
CA SER A 174 11.36 5.96 -14.53
C SER A 174 10.58 4.68 -14.16
N ILE A 175 10.21 4.53 -12.90
CA ILE A 175 9.44 3.41 -12.39
C ILE A 175 8.04 3.89 -12.02
N VAL A 176 7.03 3.28 -12.64
CA VAL A 176 5.62 3.44 -12.28
C VAL A 176 5.21 2.30 -11.37
N HIS A 177 4.56 2.60 -10.25
CA HIS A 177 4.11 1.57 -9.30
C HIS A 177 2.88 0.81 -9.82
N GLY A 178 1.85 1.54 -10.26
CA GLY A 178 0.65 0.99 -10.91
C GLY A 178 -0.41 0.37 -9.98
N ASP A 179 -0.18 0.28 -8.66
CA ASP A 179 -1.15 -0.28 -7.71
C ASP A 179 -1.07 0.40 -6.32
N ILE A 180 -1.04 1.73 -6.31
CA ILE A 180 -1.08 2.49 -5.05
C ILE A 180 -2.45 2.35 -4.42
N LYS A 181 -2.48 1.80 -3.19
CA LYS A 181 -3.69 1.58 -2.38
C LYS A 181 -3.32 1.31 -0.93
N PRO A 182 -4.24 1.42 0.05
CA PRO A 182 -3.93 1.24 1.48
C PRO A 182 -3.25 -0.10 1.81
N GLN A 183 -3.54 -1.18 1.08
CA GLN A 183 -2.94 -2.50 1.29
C GLN A 183 -1.45 -2.55 0.93
N ASN A 184 -0.99 -1.66 0.04
CA ASN A 184 0.40 -1.59 -0.43
C ASN A 184 1.20 -0.49 0.27
N LEU A 185 0.64 0.11 1.33
CA LEU A 185 1.26 1.12 2.16
C LEU A 185 1.48 0.56 3.57
N LEU A 186 2.73 0.20 3.87
CA LEU A 186 3.11 -0.47 5.12
C LEU A 186 3.66 0.55 6.12
N LEU A 187 3.30 0.41 7.39
CA LEU A 187 3.70 1.30 8.48
C LEU A 187 4.65 0.57 9.44
N GLY A 188 5.79 1.22 9.75
CA GLY A 188 6.73 0.81 10.78
C GLY A 188 6.35 1.33 12.17
N GLU A 189 6.95 0.77 13.23
CA GLU A 189 6.76 1.25 14.61
C GLU A 189 7.27 2.69 14.82
N ASP A 190 8.23 3.10 14.01
CA ASP A 190 8.81 4.44 14.00
C ASP A 190 7.92 5.51 13.33
N GLY A 191 6.73 5.10 12.84
CA GLY A 191 5.82 5.97 12.11
C GLY A 191 6.23 6.22 10.65
N VAL A 192 7.25 5.50 10.16
CA VAL A 192 7.68 5.57 8.75
C VAL A 192 6.79 4.68 7.90
N LEU A 193 6.19 5.28 6.87
CA LEU A 193 5.35 4.58 5.90
C LEU A 193 6.18 4.27 4.64
N LYS A 194 5.97 3.08 4.08
CA LYS A 194 6.68 2.59 2.89
C LYS A 194 5.74 2.02 1.85
N ILE A 195 6.02 2.36 0.59
CA ILE A 195 5.36 1.77 -0.58
C ILE A 195 5.93 0.36 -0.78
N ALA A 196 5.03 -0.61 -0.91
CA ALA A 196 5.34 -2.04 -1.06
C ALA A 196 4.57 -2.65 -2.23
N ASP A 197 4.94 -3.86 -2.61
CA ASP A 197 4.31 -4.68 -3.65
C ASP A 197 4.44 -4.09 -5.07
N PHE A 198 5.59 -4.35 -5.67
CA PHE A 198 5.96 -3.92 -7.03
C PHE A 198 5.50 -4.90 -8.12
N GLY A 199 4.52 -5.77 -7.83
CA GLY A 199 4.08 -6.88 -8.69
C GLY A 199 3.56 -6.48 -10.07
N ILE A 200 3.11 -5.23 -10.23
CA ILE A 200 2.68 -4.66 -11.52
C ILE A 200 3.48 -3.42 -11.91
N SER A 201 4.55 -3.12 -11.18
CA SER A 201 5.42 -1.99 -11.50
C SER A 201 6.12 -2.17 -12.84
N LYS A 202 6.24 -1.08 -13.60
CA LYS A 202 6.87 -1.05 -14.91
C LYS A 202 8.00 -0.04 -14.94
N MET A 203 9.12 -0.42 -15.59
CA MET A 203 10.11 0.55 -16.02
C MET A 203 9.62 1.17 -17.32
N LEU A 204 9.45 2.48 -17.34
CA LEU A 204 9.14 3.22 -18.55
C LEU A 204 10.40 3.31 -19.42
N ALA A 205 10.34 2.88 -20.68
CA ALA A 205 11.21 3.40 -21.70
C ALA A 205 10.77 4.86 -21.94
N GLN A 206 11.73 5.77 -22.16
CA GLN A 206 11.47 7.21 -22.24
C GLN A 206 10.21 7.53 -23.05
N GLU A 207 9.23 8.22 -22.41
CA GLU A 207 8.01 8.80 -23.00
C GLU A 207 6.96 7.83 -23.60
N GLU A 208 6.97 6.54 -23.31
CA GLU A 208 5.93 5.64 -23.79
C GLU A 208 4.62 5.77 -22.98
N ALA A 209 3.54 6.11 -23.69
CA ALA A 209 2.19 6.02 -23.15
C ALA A 209 1.80 4.55 -22.94
N LEU A 210 1.31 4.23 -21.73
CA LEU A 210 0.88 2.88 -21.40
C LEU A 210 -0.53 2.61 -21.94
N LEU A 211 -0.77 1.38 -22.42
CA LEU A 211 -2.08 0.94 -22.93
C LEU A 211 -2.67 -0.23 -22.13
N GLU A 212 -1.87 -0.82 -21.24
CA GLU A 212 -2.31 -2.02 -20.53
C GLU A 212 -3.17 -1.72 -19.31
N THR A 213 -4.27 -2.44 -19.17
CA THR A 213 -5.14 -2.39 -17.99
C THR A 213 -4.57 -3.29 -16.91
N ALA A 214 -3.89 -2.70 -15.93
CA ALA A 214 -3.37 -3.40 -14.75
C ALA A 214 -3.69 -2.58 -13.49
N GLY A 215 -3.82 -3.25 -12.34
CA GLY A 215 -4.09 -2.61 -11.06
C GLY A 215 -5.45 -2.99 -10.46
N THR A 216 -5.78 -2.34 -9.36
CA THR A 216 -7.02 -2.57 -8.62
C THR A 216 -8.11 -1.63 -9.13
N PRO A 217 -9.24 -2.13 -9.68
CA PRO A 217 -10.24 -1.33 -10.41
C PRO A 217 -10.69 -0.03 -9.73
N ALA A 218 -10.86 -0.04 -8.40
CA ALA A 218 -11.34 1.13 -7.66
C ALA A 218 -10.33 2.29 -7.59
N PHE A 219 -9.06 2.04 -7.93
CA PHE A 219 -7.95 3.00 -7.87
C PHE A 219 -7.43 3.39 -9.26
N MET A 220 -7.98 2.82 -10.34
CA MET A 220 -7.58 3.14 -11.71
C MET A 220 -8.03 4.54 -12.13
N CYS A 221 -7.20 5.22 -12.92
CA CYS A 221 -7.55 6.52 -13.49
C CYS A 221 -8.57 6.39 -14.65
N PRO A 222 -9.29 7.48 -15.00
CA PRO A 222 -10.28 7.48 -16.07
C PRO A 222 -9.73 6.99 -17.41
N GLU A 223 -8.48 7.32 -17.74
CA GLU A 223 -7.83 6.92 -18.98
C GLU A 223 -7.68 5.40 -19.07
N ILE A 224 -7.25 4.75 -17.98
CA ILE A 224 -7.14 3.28 -17.92
C ILE A 224 -8.53 2.65 -18.07
N CYS A 225 -9.53 3.18 -17.35
CA CYS A 225 -10.89 2.68 -17.40
C CYS A 225 -11.51 2.82 -18.81
N ALA A 226 -11.10 3.83 -19.56
CA ALA A 226 -11.54 4.09 -20.95
C ALA A 226 -10.70 3.37 -22.00
N GLY A 227 -9.64 2.63 -21.60
CA GLY A 227 -8.72 1.98 -22.54
C GLY A 227 -7.93 2.97 -23.42
N ARG A 228 -7.68 4.17 -22.90
CA ARG A 228 -6.90 5.23 -23.58
C ARG A 228 -5.44 5.20 -23.13
N PRO A 229 -4.51 5.71 -23.95
CA PRO A 229 -3.13 5.90 -23.54
C PRO A 229 -3.05 6.81 -22.30
N TYR A 230 -2.13 6.53 -21.38
CA TYR A 230 -1.97 7.31 -20.16
C TYR A 230 -0.50 7.45 -19.75
N ALA A 231 -0.21 8.52 -19.01
CA ALA A 231 1.09 8.70 -18.38
C ALA A 231 1.13 7.92 -17.06
N GLY A 232 2.10 7.03 -16.91
CA GLY A 232 2.23 6.18 -15.73
C GLY A 232 2.32 6.95 -14.40
N PRO A 233 3.19 7.99 -14.29
CA PRO A 233 3.26 8.82 -13.09
C PRO A 233 1.92 9.47 -12.72
N SER A 234 1.15 9.96 -13.69
CA SER A 234 -0.18 10.56 -13.44
C SER A 234 -1.18 9.52 -12.91
N ALA A 235 -1.11 8.27 -13.39
CA ALA A 235 -1.94 7.19 -12.87
C ALA A 235 -1.64 6.85 -11.39
N ASP A 236 -0.36 6.87 -10.98
CA ASP A 236 0.02 6.71 -9.56
C ASP A 236 -0.46 7.88 -8.69
N VAL A 237 -0.43 9.12 -9.20
CA VAL A 237 -0.95 10.30 -8.49
C VAL A 237 -2.47 10.21 -8.34
N TRP A 238 -3.20 9.80 -9.38
CA TRP A 238 -4.64 9.52 -9.27
C TRP A 238 -4.93 8.46 -8.20
N ALA A 239 -4.20 7.33 -8.22
CA ALA A 239 -4.37 6.25 -7.25
C ALA A 239 -4.06 6.71 -5.82
N LEU A 240 -3.06 7.59 -5.62
CA LEU A 240 -2.80 8.25 -4.35
C LEU A 240 -3.99 9.10 -3.91
N GLY A 241 -4.57 9.91 -4.80
CA GLY A 241 -5.76 10.71 -4.49
C GLY A 241 -6.95 9.86 -4.05
N VAL A 242 -7.24 8.75 -4.77
CA VAL A 242 -8.29 7.80 -4.39
C VAL A 242 -7.98 7.15 -3.03
N THR A 243 -6.72 6.79 -2.77
CA THR A 243 -6.27 6.24 -1.49
C THR A 243 -6.51 7.23 -0.35
N MET A 244 -6.16 8.50 -0.55
CA MET A 244 -6.39 9.58 0.41
C MET A 244 -7.88 9.76 0.71
N PHE A 245 -8.69 9.84 -0.34
CA PHE A 245 -10.15 9.93 -0.19
C PHE A 245 -10.69 8.76 0.64
N MET A 246 -10.25 7.53 0.33
CA MET A 246 -10.67 6.34 1.04
C MET A 246 -10.25 6.38 2.51
N LEU A 247 -9.00 6.71 2.82
CA LEU A 247 -8.51 6.80 4.20
C LEU A 247 -9.25 7.88 4.99
N ARG A 248 -9.67 8.98 4.35
CA ARG A 248 -10.40 10.06 5.00
C ARG A 248 -11.89 9.80 5.15
N CYS A 249 -12.52 9.25 4.12
CA CYS A 249 -13.99 9.08 4.05
C CYS A 249 -14.45 7.65 4.36
N GLY A 250 -13.51 6.72 4.64
CA GLY A 250 -13.81 5.31 4.93
C GLY A 250 -14.23 4.48 3.72
N ARG A 251 -14.27 5.05 2.52
CA ARG A 251 -14.64 4.40 1.25
C ARG A 251 -14.04 5.15 0.06
N PRO A 252 -13.80 4.48 -1.08
CA PRO A 252 -13.34 5.18 -2.29
C PRO A 252 -14.43 6.14 -2.85
N PRO A 253 -14.05 7.12 -3.68
CA PRO A 253 -14.98 8.09 -4.24
C PRO A 253 -16.03 7.45 -5.15
N PHE A 254 -15.64 6.45 -5.94
CA PHE A 254 -16.51 5.75 -6.87
C PHE A 254 -16.70 4.30 -6.42
N VAL A 255 -17.95 3.83 -6.37
CA VAL A 255 -18.32 2.48 -5.94
C VAL A 255 -19.44 1.95 -6.82
N ALA A 256 -19.33 0.71 -7.29
CA ALA A 256 -20.39 0.01 -8.02
C ALA A 256 -20.34 -1.49 -7.75
N ASP A 257 -21.45 -2.19 -8.03
CA ASP A 257 -21.61 -3.63 -7.89
C ASP A 257 -20.87 -4.44 -8.98
N LYS A 258 -20.64 -3.82 -10.16
CA LYS A 258 -19.97 -4.42 -11.31
C LYS A 258 -18.83 -3.53 -11.80
N VAL A 259 -17.72 -4.16 -12.22
CA VAL A 259 -16.52 -3.44 -12.70
C VAL A 259 -16.84 -2.49 -13.86
N ILE A 260 -17.67 -2.92 -14.82
CA ILE A 260 -18.06 -2.06 -15.96
C ILE A 260 -18.80 -0.80 -15.49
N ARG A 261 -19.69 -0.93 -14.51
CA ARG A 261 -20.39 0.23 -13.91
C ARG A 261 -19.44 1.12 -13.11
N LEU A 262 -18.46 0.51 -12.44
CA LEU A 262 -17.43 1.25 -11.73
C LEU A 262 -16.60 2.09 -12.70
N TYR A 263 -16.14 1.52 -13.81
CA TYR A 263 -15.41 2.24 -14.85
C TYR A 263 -16.23 3.39 -15.43
N HIS A 264 -17.53 3.16 -15.73
CA HIS A 264 -18.42 4.23 -16.18
C HIS A 264 -18.49 5.38 -15.17
N ARG A 265 -18.58 5.06 -13.86
CA ARG A 265 -18.61 6.08 -12.80
C ARG A 265 -17.29 6.85 -12.70
N ILE A 266 -16.16 6.16 -12.76
CA ILE A 266 -14.83 6.79 -12.73
C ILE A 266 -14.65 7.77 -13.90
N ILE A 267 -15.19 7.44 -15.08
CA ILE A 267 -15.05 8.25 -16.29
C ILE A 267 -16.01 9.45 -16.31
N HIS A 268 -17.23 9.30 -15.77
CA HIS A 268 -18.33 10.24 -16.02
C HIS A 268 -18.93 10.90 -14.78
N ASP A 269 -18.81 10.30 -13.58
CA ASP A 269 -19.41 10.86 -12.38
C ASP A 269 -18.54 11.99 -11.82
N GLU A 270 -19.19 13.03 -11.32
CA GLU A 270 -18.52 14.11 -10.60
C GLU A 270 -17.98 13.61 -9.25
N LEU A 271 -16.78 14.05 -8.89
CA LEU A 271 -16.19 13.78 -7.57
C LEU A 271 -16.96 14.54 -6.48
N ARG A 272 -17.59 13.80 -5.57
CA ARG A 272 -18.38 14.35 -4.47
C ARG A 272 -17.75 14.04 -3.12
N PHE A 273 -17.51 15.11 -2.36
CA PHE A 273 -17.03 15.02 -0.97
C PHE A 273 -18.22 15.05 -0.01
N PRO A 274 -18.16 14.32 1.13
CA PRO A 274 -19.12 14.50 2.21
C PRO A 274 -19.11 15.96 2.68
N ALA A 275 -20.27 16.50 3.06
CA ALA A 275 -20.40 17.89 3.49
C ALA A 275 -19.49 18.27 4.68
N THR A 276 -19.16 17.31 5.53
CA THR A 276 -18.24 17.45 6.68
C THR A 276 -16.77 17.63 6.28
N GLU A 277 -16.41 17.41 5.02
CA GLU A 277 -15.03 17.36 4.51
C GLU A 277 -14.69 18.54 3.57
N ALA A 278 -15.48 19.58 3.58
CA ALA A 278 -15.30 20.74 2.70
C ALA A 278 -13.89 21.37 2.69
N PRO A 279 -13.16 21.48 3.82
CA PRO A 279 -11.80 22.03 3.82
C PRO A 279 -10.78 21.14 3.09
N LEU A 280 -10.91 19.81 3.22
CA LEU A 280 -10.04 18.82 2.55
C LEU A 280 -10.35 18.67 1.07
N ALA A 281 -11.58 19.00 0.67
CA ALA A 281 -12.09 18.86 -0.69
C ALA A 281 -11.23 19.61 -1.72
N ARG A 282 -10.67 20.78 -1.35
CA ARG A 282 -9.87 21.60 -2.26
C ARG A 282 -8.58 20.87 -2.66
N GLY A 283 -7.72 20.50 -1.70
CA GLY A 283 -6.43 19.86 -2.00
C GLY A 283 -6.58 18.48 -2.65
N LEU A 284 -7.64 17.73 -2.32
CA LEU A 284 -7.93 16.45 -2.97
C LEU A 284 -8.49 16.63 -4.40
N ARG A 285 -9.26 17.67 -4.66
CA ARG A 285 -9.69 18.01 -6.03
C ARG A 285 -8.52 18.36 -6.92
N GLU A 286 -7.61 19.21 -6.45
CA GLU A 286 -6.39 19.60 -7.16
C GLU A 286 -5.55 18.35 -7.51
N LEU A 287 -5.43 17.39 -6.59
CA LEU A 287 -4.68 16.14 -6.79
C LEU A 287 -5.34 15.16 -7.77
N LEU A 288 -6.68 15.07 -7.78
CA LEU A 288 -7.44 14.13 -8.61
C LEU A 288 -7.84 14.71 -9.97
N LEU A 289 -8.05 16.01 -10.08
CA LEU A 289 -8.59 16.64 -11.29
C LEU A 289 -7.57 17.52 -12.02
N GLY A 290 -6.40 17.79 -11.40
CA GLY A 290 -5.45 18.78 -11.86
C GLY A 290 -5.88 20.21 -11.51
N GLU A 291 -5.00 21.19 -11.77
CA GLU A 291 -5.24 22.61 -11.43
C GLU A 291 -6.33 23.27 -12.28
N ASP A 292 -6.76 22.64 -13.38
CA ASP A 292 -7.67 23.19 -14.40
C ASP A 292 -9.05 22.48 -14.47
N GLY A 293 -9.46 21.77 -13.42
CA GLY A 293 -10.73 21.01 -13.36
C GLY A 293 -11.95 21.80 -12.87
#